data_2f08847c82cd1b9462c4c138d215813f
#
_entry.id   2f08847c82cd1b9462c4c138d215813f
#
_cell.length_a   1.000
_cell.length_b   1.000
_cell.length_c   1.000
_cell.angle_alpha   90.00
_cell.angle_beta   90.00
_cell.angle_gamma   90.00
#
_symmetry.space_group_name_H-M   'P 1'
#
loop_
_entity.id
_entity.type
_entity.pdbx_description
1 polymer ?
#
loop_
_entity_poly.entity_id
_entity_poly.type
_entity_poly.pdbx_seq_one_letter_code
_entity_poly.pdbx_strand_id
1 'polypeptide(L)'
;QELSSSDKYRLVIGNICNLELVDKLIVDCDAVVNFAAESHVDRSIANAKPFLESNIDGVFSLLECVKKYEKKFLQISTDEVFGSLEKDSATEIFPFNPSSPYAATKASAEMLVNSYHITYGCDTIITRCTNNYGPRQFPEKLIPKVILLAEQNKKIPVYGSGKNLRDWIFVDDHCKAIHSVLKNGKSGQSYNISSNNEIDNVTIIKKILSIMGKSNNLIEFVEDRPGHDFRYSMNSNKLRNELGWIPKINFDEGIKNTIDWYLSNPQWRKDLSDQTFQHTPWT
;
A
#
# COMPACT_ATOMS: atom_id res chain seq x y z
N GLN A 1 1.41 17.18 -11.10
CA GLN A 1 1.69 18.26 -12.08
C GLN A 1 1.39 17.81 -13.51
N GLU A 2 1.72 16.56 -13.91
CA GLU A 2 1.48 16.07 -15.29
C GLU A 2 -0.02 15.98 -15.66
N LEU A 3 -0.89 15.74 -14.69
CA LEU A 3 -2.34 15.61 -14.90
C LEU A 3 -3.09 16.94 -14.70
N SER A 4 -2.52 17.91 -13.99
CA SER A 4 -3.22 19.14 -13.61
C SER A 4 -3.64 20.03 -14.80
N SER A 5 -3.04 19.81 -15.96
CA SER A 5 -3.39 20.49 -17.23
C SER A 5 -4.35 19.70 -18.11
N SER A 6 -4.81 18.53 -17.67
CA SER A 6 -5.70 17.67 -18.46
C SER A 6 -7.17 17.99 -18.17
N ASP A 7 -7.98 18.22 -19.19
CA ASP A 7 -9.44 18.39 -19.07
C ASP A 7 -10.14 17.12 -18.55
N LYS A 8 -9.42 15.98 -18.55
CA LYS A 8 -9.89 14.68 -18.06
C LYS A 8 -9.58 14.45 -16.58
N TYR A 9 -8.94 15.41 -15.89
CA TYR A 9 -8.56 15.31 -14.51
C TYR A 9 -9.12 16.47 -13.68
N ARG A 10 -9.76 16.13 -12.57
CA ARG A 10 -10.25 17.09 -11.58
C ARG A 10 -9.82 16.66 -10.19
N LEU A 11 -9.06 17.49 -9.49
CA LEU A 11 -8.70 17.30 -8.09
C LEU A 11 -9.74 17.98 -7.20
N VAL A 12 -10.32 17.23 -6.28
CA VAL A 12 -11.15 17.76 -5.18
C VAL A 12 -10.48 17.37 -3.87
N ILE A 13 -10.10 18.37 -3.08
CA ILE A 13 -9.49 18.16 -1.76
C ILE A 13 -10.60 18.00 -0.73
N GLY A 14 -10.58 16.89 0.02
CA GLY A 14 -11.58 16.61 1.03
C GLY A 14 -11.32 15.31 1.79
N ASN A 15 -12.17 15.01 2.76
CA ASN A 15 -12.12 13.78 3.55
C ASN A 15 -13.22 12.83 3.07
N ILE A 16 -12.88 11.56 2.86
CA ILE A 16 -13.84 10.52 2.43
C ILE A 16 -14.91 10.21 3.50
N CYS A 17 -14.70 10.61 4.76
CA CYS A 17 -15.73 10.57 5.81
C CYS A 17 -16.81 11.66 5.64
N ASN A 18 -16.57 12.67 4.80
CA ASN A 18 -17.57 13.70 4.51
C ASN A 18 -18.57 13.16 3.48
N LEU A 19 -19.64 12.56 3.99
CA LEU A 19 -20.68 11.92 3.18
C LEU A 19 -21.30 12.88 2.14
N GLU A 20 -21.51 14.15 2.49
CA GLU A 20 -22.09 15.13 1.56
C GLU A 20 -21.15 15.41 0.37
N LEU A 21 -19.85 15.53 0.62
CA LEU A 21 -18.86 15.72 -0.43
C LEU A 21 -18.76 14.47 -1.32
N VAL A 22 -18.69 13.29 -0.69
CA VAL A 22 -18.60 12.01 -1.39
C VAL A 22 -19.83 11.79 -2.27
N ASP A 23 -21.03 12.06 -1.76
CA ASP A 23 -22.30 11.94 -2.49
C ASP A 23 -22.29 12.78 -3.77
N LYS A 24 -21.85 14.05 -3.66
CA LYS A 24 -21.75 14.97 -4.83
C LYS A 24 -20.74 14.52 -5.89
N LEU A 25 -19.72 13.76 -5.50
CA LEU A 25 -18.68 13.32 -6.42
C LEU A 25 -19.02 12.00 -7.10
N ILE A 26 -19.64 11.08 -6.36
CA ILE A 26 -19.89 9.72 -6.85
C ILE A 26 -21.06 9.69 -7.85
N VAL A 27 -22.02 10.57 -7.77
CA VAL A 27 -23.17 10.58 -8.70
C VAL A 27 -22.77 10.60 -10.16
N ASP A 28 -21.70 11.33 -10.51
CA ASP A 28 -21.21 11.51 -11.89
C ASP A 28 -20.12 10.50 -12.30
N CYS A 29 -19.76 9.54 -11.43
CA CYS A 29 -18.72 8.56 -11.73
C CYS A 29 -19.31 7.25 -12.27
N ASP A 30 -18.56 6.53 -13.10
CA ASP A 30 -18.88 5.15 -13.51
C ASP A 30 -18.41 4.13 -12.48
N ALA A 31 -17.30 4.41 -11.81
CA ALA A 31 -16.70 3.55 -10.81
C ALA A 31 -15.92 4.35 -9.75
N VAL A 32 -15.78 3.77 -8.58
CA VAL A 32 -14.97 4.29 -7.48
C VAL A 32 -13.81 3.35 -7.20
N VAL A 33 -12.58 3.87 -7.19
CA VAL A 33 -11.39 3.12 -6.74
C VAL A 33 -10.86 3.77 -5.48
N ASN A 34 -10.99 3.09 -4.35
CA ASN A 34 -10.61 3.63 -3.06
C ASN A 34 -9.15 3.33 -2.70
N PHE A 35 -8.28 4.30 -2.89
CA PHE A 35 -6.90 4.30 -2.37
C PHE A 35 -6.76 5.04 -1.04
N ALA A 36 -7.76 5.81 -0.64
CA ALA A 36 -7.69 6.61 0.58
C ALA A 36 -7.61 5.72 1.82
N ALA A 37 -6.57 5.89 2.60
CA ALA A 37 -6.34 5.17 3.84
C ALA A 37 -5.22 5.83 4.65
N GLU A 38 -5.30 5.76 5.98
CA GLU A 38 -4.11 5.82 6.80
C GLU A 38 -3.34 4.49 6.66
N SER A 39 -2.02 4.56 6.37
CA SER A 39 -1.27 3.37 5.92
C SER A 39 0.09 3.14 6.61
N HIS A 40 0.44 3.95 7.62
CA HIS A 40 1.71 3.80 8.33
C HIS A 40 1.53 3.00 9.61
N VAL A 41 1.98 1.74 9.63
CA VAL A 41 1.80 0.81 10.75
C VAL A 41 2.28 1.42 12.07
N ASP A 42 3.49 2.02 12.07
CA ASP A 42 4.07 2.59 13.29
C ASP A 42 3.19 3.70 13.89
N ARG A 43 2.57 4.55 13.05
CA ARG A 43 1.59 5.54 13.52
C ARG A 43 0.33 4.88 14.06
N SER A 44 -0.10 3.74 13.50
CA SER A 44 -1.28 3.04 14.02
C SER A 44 -1.06 2.45 15.42
N ILE A 45 0.19 2.07 15.73
CA ILE A 45 0.59 1.61 17.06
C ILE A 45 0.56 2.78 18.05
N ALA A 46 1.05 3.95 17.65
CA ALA A 46 1.04 5.16 18.48
C ALA A 46 -0.38 5.71 18.71
N ASN A 47 -1.22 5.73 17.67
CA ASN A 47 -2.60 6.20 17.73
C ASN A 47 -3.47 5.56 16.64
N ALA A 48 -4.32 4.63 17.03
CA ALA A 48 -5.21 3.91 16.11
C ALA A 48 -6.42 4.73 15.62
N LYS A 49 -6.82 5.82 16.31
CA LYS A 49 -8.05 6.54 16.02
C LYS A 49 -8.16 7.08 14.58
N PRO A 50 -7.14 7.75 13.99
CA PRO A 50 -7.20 8.19 12.60
C PRO A 50 -7.39 7.04 11.59
N PHE A 51 -6.89 5.83 11.95
CA PHE A 51 -7.04 4.64 11.12
C PHE A 51 -8.47 4.09 11.13
N LEU A 52 -9.17 4.14 12.27
CA LEU A 52 -10.59 3.80 12.37
C LEU A 52 -11.40 4.76 11.51
N GLU A 53 -11.21 6.06 11.69
CA GLU A 53 -11.91 7.10 10.94
C GLU A 53 -11.68 6.96 9.42
N SER A 54 -10.42 6.90 8.97
CA SER A 54 -10.12 6.85 7.54
C SER A 54 -10.49 5.49 6.91
N ASN A 55 -10.08 4.38 7.54
CA ASN A 55 -10.12 3.07 6.90
C ASN A 55 -11.45 2.35 7.11
N ILE A 56 -12.27 2.74 8.10
CA ILE A 56 -13.57 2.14 8.37
C ILE A 56 -14.70 3.14 8.07
N ASP A 57 -14.76 4.28 8.77
CA ASP A 57 -15.84 5.25 8.59
C ASP A 57 -15.82 5.86 7.18
N GLY A 58 -14.60 6.12 6.65
CA GLY A 58 -14.43 6.58 5.27
C GLY A 58 -14.91 5.56 4.24
N VAL A 59 -14.59 4.27 4.42
CA VAL A 59 -15.08 3.19 3.55
C VAL A 59 -16.59 3.04 3.65
N PHE A 60 -17.16 3.13 4.85
CA PHE A 60 -18.61 3.14 5.05
C PHE A 60 -19.28 4.26 4.25
N SER A 61 -18.76 5.50 4.33
CA SER A 61 -19.31 6.65 3.60
C SER A 61 -19.29 6.43 2.07
N LEU A 62 -18.20 5.87 1.55
CA LEU A 62 -18.11 5.50 0.13
C LEU A 62 -19.14 4.43 -0.26
N LEU A 63 -19.29 3.39 0.56
CA LEU A 63 -20.21 2.27 0.30
C LEU A 63 -21.68 2.72 0.33
N GLU A 64 -22.08 3.64 1.21
CA GLU A 64 -23.43 4.19 1.22
C GLU A 64 -23.76 4.91 -0.10
N CYS A 65 -22.80 5.69 -0.63
CA CYS A 65 -23.00 6.37 -1.90
C CYS A 65 -22.95 5.40 -3.09
N VAL A 66 -22.05 4.42 -3.05
CA VAL A 66 -21.97 3.35 -4.08
C VAL A 66 -23.28 2.57 -4.15
N LYS A 67 -23.86 2.20 -3.00
CA LYS A 67 -25.16 1.55 -2.92
C LYS A 67 -26.27 2.44 -3.50
N LYS A 68 -26.31 3.72 -3.12
CA LYS A 68 -27.32 4.71 -3.55
C LYS A 68 -27.34 4.90 -5.07
N TYR A 69 -26.17 4.93 -5.70
CA TYR A 69 -26.01 5.25 -7.13
C TYR A 69 -25.65 4.04 -8.00
N GLU A 70 -25.68 2.82 -7.42
CA GLU A 70 -25.39 1.55 -8.09
C GLU A 70 -24.05 1.56 -8.87
N LYS A 71 -22.99 2.12 -8.22
CA LYS A 71 -21.68 2.25 -8.85
C LYS A 71 -20.80 1.03 -8.56
N LYS A 72 -19.88 0.73 -9.47
CA LYS A 72 -18.82 -0.22 -9.23
C LYS A 72 -17.84 0.32 -8.18
N PHE A 73 -17.42 -0.51 -7.23
CA PHE A 73 -16.49 -0.15 -6.18
C PHE A 73 -15.30 -1.11 -6.12
N LEU A 74 -14.09 -0.55 -6.19
CA LEU A 74 -12.85 -1.31 -6.00
C LEU A 74 -12.14 -0.82 -4.74
N GLN A 75 -12.03 -1.70 -3.74
CA GLN A 75 -11.28 -1.46 -2.51
C GLN A 75 -9.84 -1.90 -2.66
N ILE A 76 -8.89 -0.99 -2.41
CA ILE A 76 -7.48 -1.34 -2.28
C ILE A 76 -7.20 -1.76 -0.83
N SER A 77 -6.66 -2.97 -0.67
CA SER A 77 -6.28 -3.56 0.62
C SER A 77 -4.81 -3.99 0.62
N THR A 78 -4.40 -4.81 1.56
CA THR A 78 -3.01 -5.14 1.87
C THR A 78 -2.86 -6.63 2.22
N ASP A 79 -1.67 -7.17 2.04
CA ASP A 79 -1.25 -8.50 2.51
C ASP A 79 -1.22 -8.61 4.04
N GLU A 80 -1.08 -7.48 4.74
CA GLU A 80 -1.02 -7.44 6.20
C GLU A 80 -2.29 -7.95 6.89
N VAL A 81 -3.42 -8.03 6.17
CA VAL A 81 -4.66 -8.62 6.71
C VAL A 81 -4.51 -10.10 7.08
N PHE A 82 -3.55 -10.79 6.49
CA PHE A 82 -3.27 -12.20 6.75
C PHE A 82 -2.32 -12.45 7.93
N GLY A 83 -1.64 -11.40 8.42
CA GLY A 83 -0.61 -11.51 9.45
C GLY A 83 0.65 -12.23 8.97
N SER A 84 1.50 -12.63 9.91
CA SER A 84 2.77 -13.31 9.61
C SER A 84 2.55 -14.77 9.20
N LEU A 85 3.15 -15.19 8.09
CA LEU A 85 3.09 -16.55 7.56
C LEU A 85 4.46 -17.22 7.65
N GLU A 86 4.58 -18.29 8.43
CA GLU A 86 5.84 -19.06 8.52
C GLU A 86 6.14 -19.84 7.24
N LYS A 87 5.10 -20.38 6.63
CA LYS A 87 5.15 -21.21 5.41
C LYS A 87 4.01 -20.82 4.47
N ASP A 88 4.07 -21.32 3.27
CA ASP A 88 3.07 -21.13 2.21
C ASP A 88 2.84 -19.65 1.84
N SER A 89 1.83 -19.39 1.03
CA SER A 89 1.42 -18.06 0.58
C SER A 89 -0.09 -17.96 0.65
N ALA A 90 -0.61 -16.88 1.22
CA ALA A 90 -2.03 -16.68 1.39
C ALA A 90 -2.75 -16.58 0.03
N THR A 91 -3.76 -17.40 -0.17
CA THR A 91 -4.74 -17.26 -1.25
C THR A 91 -5.84 -16.27 -0.85
N GLU A 92 -6.71 -15.93 -1.77
CA GLU A 92 -7.80 -14.98 -1.54
C GLU A 92 -8.79 -15.41 -0.45
N ILE A 93 -8.89 -16.71 -0.17
CA ILE A 93 -9.76 -17.31 0.86
C ILE A 93 -9.04 -17.60 2.18
N PHE A 94 -7.76 -17.21 2.30
CA PHE A 94 -7.00 -17.44 3.52
C PHE A 94 -7.62 -16.61 4.68
N PRO A 95 -7.67 -17.15 5.91
CA PRO A 95 -8.27 -16.44 7.04
C PRO A 95 -7.46 -15.20 7.42
N PHE A 96 -8.16 -14.15 7.86
CA PHE A 96 -7.53 -12.95 8.39
C PHE A 96 -6.94 -13.21 9.77
N ASN A 97 -5.72 -12.67 9.99
CA ASN A 97 -5.03 -12.72 11.27
C ASN A 97 -4.18 -11.45 11.46
N PRO A 98 -4.76 -10.24 11.40
CA PRO A 98 -4.01 -8.99 11.45
C PRO A 98 -3.34 -8.78 12.81
N SER A 99 -2.07 -8.36 12.80
CA SER A 99 -1.22 -8.17 13.99
C SER A 99 -1.10 -6.71 14.43
N SER A 100 -1.55 -5.75 13.63
CA SER A 100 -1.46 -4.32 13.91
C SER A 100 -2.82 -3.63 13.81
N PRO A 101 -3.01 -2.46 14.48
CA PRO A 101 -4.25 -1.67 14.31
C PRO A 101 -4.51 -1.29 12.85
N TYR A 102 -3.48 -0.93 12.09
CA TYR A 102 -3.61 -0.69 10.64
C TYR A 102 -4.18 -1.91 9.91
N ALA A 103 -3.55 -3.07 10.06
CA ALA A 103 -3.97 -4.29 9.40
C ALA A 103 -5.39 -4.70 9.80
N ALA A 104 -5.75 -4.53 11.08
CA ALA A 104 -7.10 -4.80 11.60
C ALA A 104 -8.15 -3.87 10.96
N THR A 105 -7.85 -2.56 10.80
CA THR A 105 -8.78 -1.64 10.13
C THR A 105 -8.95 -1.96 8.65
N LYS A 106 -7.89 -2.41 7.96
CA LYS A 106 -7.97 -2.85 6.55
C LYS A 106 -8.80 -4.14 6.41
N ALA A 107 -8.62 -5.12 7.31
CA ALA A 107 -9.46 -6.34 7.34
C ALA A 107 -10.93 -6.00 7.60
N SER A 108 -11.21 -5.08 8.54
CA SER A 108 -12.57 -4.61 8.83
C SER A 108 -13.22 -3.92 7.62
N ALA A 109 -12.46 -3.10 6.89
CA ALA A 109 -12.92 -2.50 5.64
C ALA A 109 -13.30 -3.55 4.60
N GLU A 110 -12.51 -4.61 4.44
CA GLU A 110 -12.84 -5.70 3.52
C GLU A 110 -14.13 -6.43 3.94
N MET A 111 -14.32 -6.67 5.24
CA MET A 111 -15.55 -7.27 5.77
C MET A 111 -16.77 -6.40 5.47
N LEU A 112 -16.67 -5.07 5.61
CA LEU A 112 -17.73 -4.14 5.22
C LEU A 112 -18.03 -4.24 3.72
N VAL A 113 -17.01 -4.17 2.86
CA VAL A 113 -17.16 -4.26 1.40
C VAL A 113 -17.88 -5.56 1.01
N ASN A 114 -17.46 -6.70 1.57
CA ASN A 114 -18.09 -7.99 1.33
C ASN A 114 -19.55 -8.03 1.82
N SER A 115 -19.84 -7.42 2.99
CA SER A 115 -21.20 -7.38 3.53
C SER A 115 -22.14 -6.58 2.62
N TYR A 116 -21.66 -5.49 2.02
CA TYR A 116 -22.44 -4.68 1.06
C TYR A 116 -22.73 -5.45 -0.23
N HIS A 117 -21.77 -6.25 -0.70
CA HIS A 117 -22.02 -7.14 -1.83
C HIS A 117 -23.12 -8.18 -1.50
N ILE A 118 -22.96 -8.89 -0.38
CA ILE A 118 -23.87 -9.98 0.00
C ILE A 118 -25.28 -9.45 0.35
N THR A 119 -25.36 -8.35 1.11
CA THR A 119 -26.64 -7.86 1.65
C THR A 119 -27.40 -7.01 0.64
N TYR A 120 -26.69 -6.18 -0.11
CA TYR A 120 -27.31 -5.17 -0.99
C TYR A 120 -27.06 -5.42 -2.48
N GLY A 121 -26.26 -6.42 -2.85
CA GLY A 121 -25.94 -6.73 -4.25
C GLY A 121 -25.01 -5.70 -4.89
N CYS A 122 -24.30 -4.89 -4.10
CA CYS A 122 -23.36 -3.87 -4.64
C CYS A 122 -22.27 -4.53 -5.49
N ASP A 123 -21.92 -3.90 -6.62
CA ASP A 123 -20.82 -4.34 -7.48
C ASP A 123 -19.48 -3.93 -6.84
N THR A 124 -18.97 -4.80 -5.95
CA THR A 124 -17.74 -4.55 -5.20
C THR A 124 -16.66 -5.55 -5.55
N ILE A 125 -15.41 -5.08 -5.61
CA ILE A 125 -14.21 -5.90 -5.82
C ILE A 125 -13.14 -5.45 -4.82
N ILE A 126 -12.31 -6.39 -4.36
CA ILE A 126 -11.20 -6.11 -3.44
C ILE A 126 -9.89 -6.51 -4.12
N THR A 127 -8.86 -5.68 -3.99
CA THR A 127 -7.49 -6.09 -4.30
C THR A 127 -6.62 -5.99 -3.07
N ARG A 128 -5.76 -6.98 -2.84
CA ARG A 128 -4.74 -6.97 -1.81
C ARG A 128 -3.38 -6.92 -2.48
N CYS A 129 -2.52 -6.02 -2.05
CA CYS A 129 -1.20 -5.89 -2.64
C CYS A 129 -0.09 -6.15 -1.62
N THR A 130 1.03 -6.62 -2.12
CA THR A 130 2.30 -6.68 -1.40
C THR A 130 2.96 -5.31 -1.30
N ASN A 131 4.17 -5.23 -0.72
CA ASN A 131 4.86 -3.96 -0.54
C ASN A 131 5.16 -3.28 -1.88
N ASN A 132 4.51 -2.15 -2.11
CA ASN A 132 4.78 -1.31 -3.28
C ASN A 132 6.05 -0.51 -3.11
N TYR A 133 6.77 -0.29 -4.22
CA TYR A 133 7.87 0.65 -4.29
C TYR A 133 7.94 1.31 -5.67
N GLY A 134 8.59 2.45 -5.75
CA GLY A 134 8.73 3.18 -7.01
C GLY A 134 8.78 4.69 -6.84
N PRO A 135 8.77 5.43 -7.95
CA PRO A 135 8.66 6.88 -7.97
C PRO A 135 7.46 7.40 -7.18
N ARG A 136 7.62 8.56 -6.53
CA ARG A 136 6.56 9.29 -5.80
C ARG A 136 6.04 8.61 -4.53
N GLN A 137 6.64 7.53 -4.06
CA GLN A 137 6.30 6.94 -2.77
C GLN A 137 6.66 7.92 -1.64
N PHE A 138 5.76 8.08 -0.65
CA PHE A 138 6.02 9.00 0.46
C PHE A 138 7.22 8.51 1.31
N PRO A 139 8.15 9.40 1.69
CA PRO A 139 9.45 9.03 2.27
C PRO A 139 9.44 8.47 3.70
N GLU A 140 8.28 8.29 4.31
CA GLU A 140 8.16 7.51 5.55
C GLU A 140 8.37 6.00 5.32
N LYS A 141 8.16 5.52 4.09
CA LYS A 141 8.31 4.11 3.71
C LYS A 141 9.78 3.73 3.51
N LEU A 142 10.10 2.44 3.68
CA LEU A 142 11.48 1.92 3.76
C LEU A 142 12.38 2.40 2.60
N ILE A 143 12.02 2.08 1.36
CA ILE A 143 12.89 2.32 0.20
C ILE A 143 13.19 3.82 0.02
N PRO A 144 12.22 4.73 -0.08
CA PRO A 144 12.54 6.14 -0.22
C PRO A 144 13.25 6.72 1.01
N LYS A 145 12.93 6.28 2.22
CA LYS A 145 13.63 6.68 3.45
C LYS A 145 15.12 6.34 3.37
N VAL A 146 15.43 5.11 2.96
CA VAL A 146 16.82 4.65 2.80
C VAL A 146 17.57 5.48 1.75
N ILE A 147 16.96 5.73 0.59
CA ILE A 147 17.56 6.53 -0.48
C ILE A 147 17.91 7.94 0.03
N LEU A 148 16.97 8.61 0.68
CA LEU A 148 17.15 9.98 1.14
C LEU A 148 18.16 10.11 2.30
N LEU A 149 18.18 9.15 3.23
CA LEU A 149 19.17 9.11 4.31
C LEU A 149 20.56 8.78 3.76
N ALA A 150 20.67 7.83 2.83
CA ALA A 150 21.93 7.45 2.19
C ALA A 150 22.53 8.62 1.40
N GLU A 151 21.72 9.38 0.66
CA GLU A 151 22.18 10.57 -0.07
C GLU A 151 22.81 11.60 0.88
N GLN A 152 22.21 11.79 2.06
CA GLN A 152 22.70 12.72 3.09
C GLN A 152 23.83 12.13 3.95
N ASN A 153 24.28 10.89 3.70
CA ASN A 153 25.23 10.14 4.54
C ASN A 153 24.78 10.03 6.01
N LYS A 154 23.48 10.00 6.26
CA LYS A 154 22.87 9.81 7.59
C LYS A 154 22.71 8.34 7.92
N LYS A 155 22.60 8.03 9.23
CA LYS A 155 22.29 6.68 9.70
C LYS A 155 20.92 6.23 9.23
N ILE A 156 20.81 4.94 8.87
CA ILE A 156 19.62 4.28 8.37
C ILE A 156 19.14 3.33 9.45
N PRO A 157 18.06 3.66 10.17
CA PRO A 157 17.54 2.79 11.23
C PRO A 157 16.91 1.53 10.63
N VAL A 158 17.29 0.37 11.18
CA VAL A 158 16.79 -0.95 10.80
C VAL A 158 16.20 -1.62 12.04
N TYR A 159 14.92 -1.88 12.03
CA TYR A 159 14.22 -2.51 13.15
C TYR A 159 14.68 -3.94 13.38
N GLY A 160 14.98 -4.28 14.64
CA GLY A 160 15.41 -5.61 15.05
C GLY A 160 16.60 -6.11 14.27
N SER A 161 16.52 -7.30 13.69
CA SER A 161 17.57 -7.89 12.86
C SER A 161 17.53 -7.48 11.38
N GLY A 162 16.46 -6.82 10.94
CA GLY A 162 16.21 -6.49 9.53
C GLY A 162 15.92 -7.68 8.62
N LYS A 163 15.69 -8.88 9.20
CA LYS A 163 15.43 -10.11 8.44
C LYS A 163 13.97 -10.36 8.10
N ASN A 164 13.09 -9.40 8.38
CA ASN A 164 11.69 -9.49 8.01
C ASN A 164 11.56 -9.56 6.49
N LEU A 165 10.85 -10.59 6.02
CA LEU A 165 10.65 -10.87 4.59
C LEU A 165 9.41 -10.15 4.07
N ARG A 166 9.53 -9.51 2.92
CA ARG A 166 8.44 -8.82 2.21
C ARG A 166 8.52 -9.15 0.73
N ASP A 167 7.39 -9.30 0.10
CA ASP A 167 7.31 -9.33 -1.36
C ASP A 167 7.22 -7.89 -1.88
N TRP A 168 7.98 -7.56 -2.93
CA TRP A 168 8.16 -6.20 -3.43
C TRP A 168 7.70 -6.07 -4.87
N ILE A 169 6.68 -5.25 -5.09
CA ILE A 169 6.12 -5.00 -6.41
C ILE A 169 6.36 -3.54 -6.86
N PHE A 170 6.81 -3.39 -8.11
CA PHE A 170 6.96 -2.05 -8.69
C PHE A 170 5.60 -1.40 -8.93
N VAL A 171 5.48 -0.12 -8.60
CA VAL A 171 4.19 0.60 -8.56
C VAL A 171 3.43 0.57 -9.88
N ASP A 172 4.12 0.66 -11.03
CA ASP A 172 3.47 0.61 -12.33
C ASP A 172 2.81 -0.75 -12.63
N ASP A 173 3.43 -1.84 -12.18
CA ASP A 173 2.85 -3.18 -12.33
C ASP A 173 1.64 -3.36 -11.42
N HIS A 174 1.67 -2.80 -10.19
CA HIS A 174 0.50 -2.76 -9.33
C HIS A 174 -0.64 -1.93 -9.96
N CYS A 175 -0.36 -0.75 -10.49
CA CYS A 175 -1.38 0.07 -11.18
C CYS A 175 -2.00 -0.67 -12.37
N LYS A 176 -1.20 -1.40 -13.15
CA LYS A 176 -1.71 -2.24 -14.25
C LYS A 176 -2.60 -3.38 -13.77
N ALA A 177 -2.25 -4.01 -12.63
CA ALA A 177 -3.09 -5.03 -12.00
C ALA A 177 -4.45 -4.45 -11.59
N ILE A 178 -4.45 -3.33 -10.88
CA ILE A 178 -5.67 -2.64 -10.46
C ILE A 178 -6.55 -2.28 -11.67
N HIS A 179 -5.96 -1.74 -12.72
CA HIS A 179 -6.70 -1.39 -13.94
C HIS A 179 -7.30 -2.64 -14.62
N SER A 180 -6.56 -3.76 -14.65
CA SER A 180 -7.07 -5.03 -15.18
C SER A 180 -8.24 -5.55 -14.34
N VAL A 181 -8.14 -5.50 -13.01
CA VAL A 181 -9.20 -5.92 -12.08
C VAL A 181 -10.42 -5.00 -12.19
N LEU A 182 -10.23 -3.68 -12.28
CA LEU A 182 -11.33 -2.73 -12.43
C LEU A 182 -12.17 -3.01 -13.67
N LYS A 183 -11.49 -3.35 -14.79
CA LYS A 183 -12.16 -3.62 -16.09
C LYS A 183 -12.77 -5.01 -16.17
N ASN A 184 -12.09 -6.03 -15.70
CA ASN A 184 -12.38 -7.43 -15.99
C ASN A 184 -12.64 -8.29 -14.75
N GLY A 185 -12.42 -7.74 -13.54
CA GLY A 185 -12.64 -8.47 -12.30
C GLY A 185 -14.12 -8.74 -12.06
N LYS A 186 -14.40 -9.88 -11.43
CA LYS A 186 -15.76 -10.31 -11.12
C LYS A 186 -16.25 -9.66 -9.83
N SER A 187 -17.50 -9.20 -9.84
CA SER A 187 -18.18 -8.65 -8.67
C SER A 187 -18.17 -9.62 -7.49
N GLY A 188 -17.97 -9.12 -6.28
CA GLY A 188 -17.89 -9.91 -5.05
C GLY A 188 -16.59 -10.70 -4.88
N GLN A 189 -15.61 -10.54 -5.77
CA GLN A 189 -14.36 -11.28 -5.71
C GLN A 189 -13.20 -10.45 -5.13
N SER A 190 -12.26 -11.15 -4.51
CA SER A 190 -10.95 -10.59 -4.13
C SER A 190 -9.87 -11.09 -5.07
N TYR A 191 -8.82 -10.27 -5.29
CA TYR A 191 -7.66 -10.60 -6.10
C TYR A 191 -6.38 -10.20 -5.36
N ASN A 192 -5.49 -11.15 -5.13
CA ASN A 192 -4.17 -10.91 -4.58
C ASN A 192 -3.22 -10.45 -5.69
N ILE A 193 -2.44 -9.40 -5.42
CA ILE A 193 -1.45 -8.82 -6.35
C ILE A 193 -0.07 -8.94 -5.71
N SER A 194 0.74 -9.86 -6.22
CA SER A 194 2.05 -10.24 -5.70
C SER A 194 3.04 -10.40 -6.84
N SER A 195 4.28 -9.98 -6.63
CA SER A 195 5.37 -10.18 -7.59
C SER A 195 6.03 -11.56 -7.42
N ASN A 196 5.84 -12.23 -6.29
CA ASN A 196 6.55 -13.42 -5.84
C ASN A 196 8.06 -13.19 -5.68
N ASN A 197 8.44 -12.01 -5.19
CA ASN A 197 9.82 -11.60 -5.01
C ASN A 197 10.07 -11.21 -3.54
N GLU A 198 10.21 -12.21 -2.68
CA GLU A 198 10.43 -12.01 -1.25
C GLU A 198 11.90 -11.67 -0.97
N ILE A 199 12.14 -10.51 -0.37
CA ILE A 199 13.47 -10.04 0.00
C ILE A 199 13.41 -9.48 1.44
N ASP A 200 14.43 -9.75 2.25
CA ASP A 200 14.54 -9.17 3.57
C ASP A 200 14.97 -7.69 3.54
N ASN A 201 14.56 -6.95 4.57
CA ASN A 201 14.79 -5.51 4.63
C ASN A 201 16.28 -5.13 4.58
N VAL A 202 17.16 -5.87 5.27
CA VAL A 202 18.59 -5.54 5.32
C VAL A 202 19.25 -5.80 3.96
N THR A 203 18.82 -6.80 3.20
CA THR A 203 19.29 -7.07 1.83
C THR A 203 18.92 -5.93 0.89
N ILE A 204 17.68 -5.41 0.98
CA ILE A 204 17.25 -4.25 0.19
C ILE A 204 18.09 -3.01 0.50
N ILE A 205 18.30 -2.73 1.79
CA ILE A 205 19.09 -1.57 2.23
C ILE A 205 20.52 -1.67 1.68
N LYS A 206 21.16 -2.82 1.82
CA LYS A 206 22.51 -3.05 1.27
C LYS A 206 22.56 -2.87 -0.24
N LYS A 207 21.54 -3.33 -0.96
CA LYS A 207 21.44 -3.17 -2.41
C LYS A 207 21.32 -1.69 -2.80
N ILE A 208 20.47 -0.92 -2.14
CA ILE A 208 20.34 0.52 -2.36
C ILE A 208 21.68 1.22 -2.11
N LEU A 209 22.33 0.94 -0.97
CA LEU A 209 23.63 1.51 -0.63
C LEU A 209 24.70 1.17 -1.69
N SER A 210 24.74 -0.06 -2.16
CA SER A 210 25.65 -0.50 -3.22
C SER A 210 25.45 0.27 -4.53
N ILE A 211 24.18 0.40 -4.98
CA ILE A 211 23.85 1.15 -6.22
C ILE A 211 24.23 2.63 -6.07
N MET A 212 24.05 3.21 -4.89
CA MET A 212 24.37 4.60 -4.61
C MET A 212 25.86 4.85 -4.29
N GLY A 213 26.70 3.81 -4.27
CA GLY A 213 28.14 3.92 -3.89
C GLY A 213 28.35 4.33 -2.43
N LYS A 214 27.44 3.93 -1.52
CA LYS A 214 27.48 4.28 -0.09
C LYS A 214 27.93 3.11 0.78
N SER A 215 28.52 3.44 1.94
CA SER A 215 29.02 2.45 2.89
C SER A 215 27.89 1.79 3.67
N ASN A 216 28.01 0.47 3.92
CA ASN A 216 27.14 -0.25 4.85
C ASN A 216 27.25 0.22 6.31
N ASN A 217 28.28 1.02 6.66
CA ASN A 217 28.41 1.64 7.98
C ASN A 217 27.29 2.65 8.27
N LEU A 218 26.47 3.02 7.29
CA LEU A 218 25.28 3.83 7.49
C LEU A 218 24.13 3.02 8.15
N ILE A 219 24.14 1.69 8.07
CA ILE A 219 23.13 0.84 8.71
C ILE A 219 23.29 0.92 10.23
N GLU A 220 22.18 1.16 10.92
CA GLU A 220 22.09 1.19 12.39
C GLU A 220 20.90 0.35 12.83
N PHE A 221 21.19 -0.75 13.55
CA PHE A 221 20.12 -1.60 14.09
C PHE A 221 19.53 -0.93 15.33
N VAL A 222 18.22 -0.81 15.35
CA VAL A 222 17.44 -0.21 16.45
C VAL A 222 16.46 -1.21 17.03
N GLU A 223 15.79 -0.85 18.13
CA GLU A 223 14.76 -1.67 18.74
C GLU A 223 13.66 -2.02 17.74
N ASP A 224 13.16 -3.26 17.80
CA ASP A 224 12.11 -3.72 16.90
C ASP A 224 10.75 -3.16 17.34
N ARG A 225 9.85 -2.99 16.38
CA ARG A 225 8.50 -2.49 16.66
C ARG A 225 7.62 -3.59 17.28
N PRO A 226 6.69 -3.23 18.17
CA PRO A 226 5.71 -4.18 18.68
C PRO A 226 4.89 -4.82 17.56
N GLY A 227 4.63 -6.13 17.64
CA GLY A 227 3.81 -6.84 16.66
C GLY A 227 4.40 -6.87 15.25
N HIS A 228 5.73 -6.84 15.12
CA HIS A 228 6.39 -6.84 13.81
C HIS A 228 6.30 -8.21 13.14
N ASP A 229 5.41 -8.37 12.20
CA ASP A 229 5.28 -9.59 11.39
C ASP A 229 6.59 -9.95 10.70
N PHE A 230 6.97 -11.21 10.80
CA PHE A 230 8.24 -11.66 10.22
C PHE A 230 8.17 -11.80 8.70
N ARG A 231 7.07 -12.38 8.15
CA ARG A 231 6.96 -12.63 6.71
C ARG A 231 5.54 -12.40 6.21
N TYR A 232 5.42 -11.63 5.13
CA TYR A 232 4.21 -11.55 4.32
C TYR A 232 4.42 -12.28 3.00
N SER A 233 3.44 -13.11 2.61
CA SER A 233 3.48 -13.82 1.34
C SER A 233 2.06 -14.05 0.81
N MET A 234 1.83 -13.70 -0.45
CA MET A 234 0.55 -13.89 -1.13
C MET A 234 0.70 -14.66 -2.43
N ASN A 235 -0.29 -15.48 -2.72
CA ASN A 235 -0.43 -16.17 -3.99
C ASN A 235 -1.33 -15.35 -4.94
N SER A 236 -0.80 -14.95 -6.09
CA SER A 236 -1.54 -14.19 -7.12
C SER A 236 -1.98 -15.03 -8.32
N ASN A 237 -2.01 -16.35 -8.20
CA ASN A 237 -2.36 -17.26 -9.31
C ASN A 237 -3.77 -17.00 -9.85
N LYS A 238 -4.73 -16.63 -9.00
CA LYS A 238 -6.09 -16.28 -9.44
C LYS A 238 -6.06 -15.12 -10.43
N LEU A 239 -5.39 -14.02 -10.08
CA LEU A 239 -5.23 -12.85 -10.96
C LEU A 239 -4.54 -13.24 -12.29
N ARG A 240 -3.49 -14.05 -12.22
CA ARG A 240 -2.73 -14.51 -13.39
C ARG A 240 -3.60 -15.36 -14.31
N ASN A 241 -4.30 -16.32 -13.74
CA ASN A 241 -5.11 -17.30 -14.51
C ASN A 241 -6.40 -16.69 -15.07
N GLU A 242 -7.08 -15.82 -14.30
CA GLU A 242 -8.36 -15.26 -14.70
C GLU A 242 -8.19 -14.02 -15.60
N LEU A 243 -7.19 -13.16 -15.34
CA LEU A 243 -7.04 -11.87 -16.00
C LEU A 243 -5.74 -11.74 -16.81
N GLY A 244 -4.90 -12.78 -16.84
CA GLY A 244 -3.66 -12.79 -17.63
C GLY A 244 -2.57 -11.80 -17.16
N TRP A 245 -2.74 -11.20 -15.97
CA TRP A 245 -1.77 -10.22 -15.47
C TRP A 245 -0.54 -10.90 -14.88
N ILE A 246 0.63 -10.38 -15.22
CA ILE A 246 1.93 -10.74 -14.64
C ILE A 246 2.77 -9.48 -14.42
N PRO A 247 3.56 -9.38 -13.33
CA PRO A 247 4.50 -8.29 -13.15
C PRO A 247 5.58 -8.34 -14.24
N LYS A 248 5.98 -7.18 -14.75
CA LYS A 248 6.95 -7.05 -15.85
C LYS A 248 8.29 -6.51 -15.40
N ILE A 249 8.30 -5.67 -14.35
CA ILE A 249 9.51 -5.03 -13.85
C ILE A 249 10.12 -5.89 -12.76
N ASN A 250 11.34 -6.40 -13.00
CA ASN A 250 12.07 -7.10 -11.96
C ASN A 250 12.62 -6.13 -10.90
N PHE A 251 12.98 -6.66 -9.71
CA PHE A 251 13.39 -5.81 -8.59
C PHE A 251 14.65 -4.99 -8.89
N ASP A 252 15.60 -5.52 -9.61
CA ASP A 252 16.87 -4.86 -9.92
C ASP A 252 16.69 -3.65 -10.83
N GLU A 253 15.84 -3.78 -11.82
CA GLU A 253 15.42 -2.68 -12.69
C GLU A 253 14.60 -1.66 -11.94
N GLY A 254 13.58 -2.10 -11.20
CA GLY A 254 12.67 -1.23 -10.48
C GLY A 254 13.36 -0.40 -9.39
N ILE A 255 14.30 -1.02 -8.63
CA ILE A 255 15.02 -0.28 -7.58
C ILE A 255 15.97 0.77 -8.16
N LYS A 256 16.64 0.48 -9.28
CA LYS A 256 17.46 1.46 -9.99
C LYS A 256 16.61 2.63 -10.48
N ASN A 257 15.50 2.35 -11.16
CA ASN A 257 14.57 3.38 -11.63
C ASN A 257 14.04 4.24 -10.47
N THR A 258 13.80 3.63 -9.32
CA THR A 258 13.36 4.34 -8.11
C THR A 258 14.44 5.28 -7.59
N ILE A 259 15.67 4.80 -7.43
CA ILE A 259 16.82 5.61 -6.99
C ILE A 259 17.05 6.79 -7.94
N ASP A 260 17.14 6.52 -9.24
CA ASP A 260 17.36 7.54 -10.28
C ASP A 260 16.27 8.62 -10.22
N TRP A 261 15.00 8.22 -10.01
CA TRP A 261 13.90 9.17 -9.88
C TRP A 261 14.05 10.09 -8.66
N TYR A 262 14.34 9.54 -7.45
CA TYR A 262 14.51 10.37 -6.24
C TYR A 262 15.68 11.32 -6.35
N LEU A 263 16.80 10.88 -6.95
CA LEU A 263 17.99 11.74 -7.15
C LEU A 263 17.73 12.85 -8.19
N SER A 264 16.92 12.57 -9.22
CA SER A 264 16.56 13.53 -10.26
C SER A 264 15.42 14.48 -9.88
N ASN A 265 14.71 14.23 -8.77
CA ASN A 265 13.56 15.02 -8.34
C ASN A 265 13.73 15.61 -6.92
N PRO A 266 14.76 16.43 -6.68
CA PRO A 266 15.04 16.96 -5.34
C PRO A 266 13.91 17.83 -4.76
N GLN A 267 13.06 18.40 -5.62
CA GLN A 267 11.88 19.17 -5.21
C GLN A 267 10.85 18.33 -4.44
N TRP A 268 10.81 17.01 -4.66
CA TRP A 268 9.89 16.09 -3.98
C TRP A 268 10.09 16.04 -2.45
N ARG A 269 11.26 16.45 -1.98
CA ARG A 269 11.64 16.41 -0.56
C ARG A 269 11.68 17.78 0.13
N LYS A 270 11.40 18.88 -0.58
CA LYS A 270 11.51 20.25 -0.02
C LYS A 270 10.58 20.46 1.17
N ASP A 271 9.42 19.78 1.17
CA ASP A 271 8.37 19.97 2.18
C ASP A 271 8.35 18.84 3.23
N LEU A 272 9.40 17.98 3.26
CA LEU A 272 9.48 16.89 4.24
C LEU A 272 9.95 17.44 5.59
N SER A 273 9.17 17.20 6.63
CA SER A 273 9.57 17.49 8.00
C SER A 273 10.53 16.44 8.55
N ASP A 274 11.31 16.79 9.58
CA ASP A 274 12.17 15.82 10.28
C ASP A 274 11.37 14.66 10.88
N GLN A 275 10.11 14.88 11.23
CA GLN A 275 9.18 13.84 11.70
C GLN A 275 8.96 12.72 10.68
N THR A 276 9.09 13.00 9.37
CA THR A 276 8.99 11.97 8.32
C THR A 276 10.03 10.86 8.47
N PHE A 277 11.19 11.19 9.05
CA PHE A 277 12.30 10.24 9.26
C PHE A 277 12.37 9.69 10.68
N GLN A 278 11.48 10.12 11.56
CA GLN A 278 11.42 9.61 12.92
C GLN A 278 11.17 8.10 12.93
N HIS A 279 11.90 7.38 13.77
CA HIS A 279 11.67 5.97 14.09
C HIS A 279 11.09 5.87 15.51
N THR A 280 10.49 4.73 15.83
CA THR A 280 9.87 4.49 17.14
C THR A 280 8.82 5.54 17.55
N PRO A 281 7.84 5.90 16.69
CA PRO A 281 6.82 6.90 17.05
C PRO A 281 5.84 6.43 18.14
N TRP A 282 5.94 5.18 18.56
CA TRP A 282 5.14 4.57 19.65
C TRP A 282 5.73 4.75 21.05
N THR A 283 6.93 5.30 21.20
CA THR A 283 7.60 5.57 22.49
C THR A 283 7.39 6.99 23.01
#